data_66a6af71a8fb324350d0b750553e9683
#
_entry.id   66a6af71a8fb324350d0b750553e9683
#
_cell.length_a   1.000
_cell.length_b   1.000
_cell.length_c   1.000
_cell.angle_alpha   90.00
_cell.angle_beta   90.00
_cell.angle_gamma   90.00
#
_symmetry.space_group_name_H-M   'P 1'
#
loop_
_entity.id
_entity.type
_entity.pdbx_description
1 polymer ?
#
loop_
_entity_poly.entity_id
_entity_poly.type
_entity_poly.pdbx_seq_one_letter_code
_entity_poly.pdbx_strand_id
1 'polypeptide(L)'
;MGYWGYFTVAESASPLGGLACTRAIPGLTLNRRLSGNWQVWEHPAEPDIEADDLALALAEETGKPALVGFVMDSDCVVIEAADSSNGAWTACLSPKAMASYLAEDGQRLEDFMLTPEQAAEHAVIWATLTGNQVEVAPLADIFQKEADPFAEDLFFTLLRGMSLA
;
A
#
# COMPACT_ATOMS: atom_id res chain seq x y z
N MET A 1 -11.02 18.53 5.94
CA MET A 1 -10.47 18.08 4.66
C MET A 1 -9.18 17.32 4.91
N GLY A 2 -9.12 16.08 4.47
CA GLY A 2 -7.99 15.20 4.70
C GLY A 2 -7.01 15.14 3.54
N TYR A 3 -6.04 14.26 3.65
CA TYR A 3 -5.03 14.03 2.62
C TYR A 3 -5.58 13.12 1.52
N TRP A 4 -5.27 13.47 0.28
CA TRP A 4 -5.52 12.67 -0.92
C TRP A 4 -4.20 12.51 -1.66
N GLY A 5 -3.75 11.28 -1.83
CA GLY A 5 -2.50 11.03 -2.54
C GLY A 5 -2.06 9.59 -2.45
N TYR A 6 -0.91 9.32 -3.06
CA TYR A 6 -0.33 7.98 -3.13
C TYR A 6 0.93 7.88 -2.31
N PHE A 7 1.10 6.76 -1.60
CA PHE A 7 2.36 6.34 -1.02
C PHE A 7 2.90 5.14 -1.79
N THR A 8 4.11 5.26 -2.30
CA THR A 8 4.79 4.20 -3.03
C THR A 8 5.91 3.65 -2.16
N VAL A 9 5.89 2.33 -1.93
CA VAL A 9 6.80 1.64 -1.00
C VAL A 9 7.55 0.55 -1.75
N ALA A 10 8.87 0.63 -1.74
CA ALA A 10 9.71 -0.41 -2.31
C ALA A 10 11.11 -0.36 -1.71
N GLU A 11 11.87 -1.44 -1.92
CA GLU A 11 13.27 -1.53 -1.52
C GLU A 11 14.16 -1.27 -2.74
N SER A 12 15.07 -0.31 -2.61
CA SER A 12 16.02 0.00 -3.68
C SER A 12 17.27 0.68 -3.10
N ALA A 13 18.43 0.32 -3.63
CA ALA A 13 19.69 1.00 -3.30
C ALA A 13 19.72 2.42 -3.87
N SER A 14 18.95 2.68 -4.94
CA SER A 14 18.82 3.98 -5.58
C SER A 14 17.52 4.67 -5.16
N PRO A 15 17.40 6.01 -5.25
CA PRO A 15 16.13 6.68 -5.00
C PRO A 15 15.01 6.16 -5.93
N LEU A 16 13.84 5.84 -5.36
CA LEU A 16 12.72 5.31 -6.14
C LEU A 16 12.28 6.25 -7.26
N GLY A 17 12.33 7.57 -7.02
CA GLY A 17 11.94 8.55 -8.05
C GLY A 17 12.79 8.54 -9.31
N GLY A 18 13.95 7.89 -9.28
CA GLY A 18 14.84 7.76 -10.44
C GLY A 18 14.65 6.47 -11.24
N LEU A 19 13.78 5.57 -10.80
CA LEU A 19 13.53 4.30 -11.52
C LEU A 19 12.75 4.54 -12.81
N ALA A 20 12.88 3.62 -13.76
CA ALA A 20 12.20 3.74 -15.06
C ALA A 20 10.67 3.83 -14.91
N CYS A 21 10.10 3.04 -13.99
CA CYS A 21 8.65 3.02 -13.79
C CYS A 21 8.10 4.21 -12.98
N THR A 22 8.95 4.99 -12.31
CA THR A 22 8.50 6.07 -11.42
C THR A 22 8.90 7.46 -11.88
N ARG A 23 9.98 7.60 -12.64
CA ARG A 23 10.58 8.91 -12.98
C ARG A 23 9.66 9.86 -13.73
N ALA A 24 8.61 9.34 -14.37
CA ALA A 24 7.64 10.16 -15.09
C ALA A 24 6.42 10.56 -14.24
N ILE A 25 6.35 10.13 -12.96
CA ILE A 25 5.24 10.46 -12.08
C ILE A 25 5.40 11.90 -11.59
N PRO A 26 4.46 12.81 -11.92
CA PRO A 26 4.55 14.20 -11.48
C PRO A 26 4.44 14.32 -9.96
N GLY A 27 5.30 15.15 -9.36
CA GLY A 27 5.23 15.48 -7.95
C GLY A 27 5.70 14.38 -7.00
N LEU A 28 6.34 13.34 -7.51
CA LEU A 28 6.85 12.24 -6.68
C LEU A 28 8.03 12.73 -5.84
N THR A 29 7.88 12.65 -4.51
CA THR A 29 8.90 13.10 -3.54
C THR A 29 9.11 12.06 -2.45
N LEU A 30 10.32 12.03 -1.90
CA LEU A 30 10.62 11.16 -0.77
C LEU A 30 9.84 11.61 0.47
N ASN A 31 9.03 10.69 1.04
CA ASN A 31 8.36 10.90 2.31
C ASN A 31 9.29 10.53 3.48
N ARG A 32 9.77 9.28 3.48
CA ARG A 32 10.70 8.81 4.52
C ARG A 32 11.46 7.57 4.07
N ARG A 33 12.59 7.35 4.73
CA ARG A 33 13.31 6.08 4.62
C ARG A 33 12.89 5.18 5.77
N LEU A 34 12.82 3.89 5.48
CA LEU A 34 12.53 2.84 6.47
C LEU A 34 13.81 2.03 6.73
N SER A 35 13.69 0.87 7.38
CA SER A 35 14.84 0.02 7.65
C SER A 35 15.46 -0.51 6.35
N GLY A 36 16.78 -0.70 6.36
CA GLY A 36 17.51 -1.13 5.17
C GLY A 36 17.39 -0.12 4.04
N ASN A 37 17.07 -0.61 2.85
CA ASN A 37 16.88 0.23 1.65
C ASN A 37 15.40 0.47 1.32
N TRP A 38 14.50 0.21 2.26
CA TRP A 38 13.07 0.47 2.10
C TRP A 38 12.82 1.98 2.10
N GLN A 39 12.00 2.44 1.18
CA GLN A 39 11.66 3.86 0.99
C GLN A 39 10.16 4.02 0.83
N VAL A 40 9.64 5.13 1.34
CA VAL A 40 8.26 5.58 1.07
C VAL A 40 8.35 6.90 0.33
N TRP A 41 7.76 6.95 -0.85
CA TRP A 41 7.63 8.15 -1.65
C TRP A 41 6.17 8.51 -1.78
N GLU A 42 5.87 9.79 -1.97
CA GLU A 42 4.49 10.26 -2.09
C GLU A 42 4.33 11.17 -3.30
N HIS A 43 3.11 11.20 -3.84
CA HIS A 43 2.72 12.13 -4.88
C HIS A 43 1.21 12.41 -4.79
N PRO A 44 0.75 13.57 -5.36
CA PRO A 44 -0.66 13.94 -5.30
C PRO A 44 -1.59 12.95 -6.01
N ALA A 45 -2.86 12.96 -5.61
CA ALA A 45 -3.89 12.14 -6.25
C ALA A 45 -4.13 12.50 -7.72
N GLU A 46 -3.81 13.72 -8.12
CA GLU A 46 -3.95 14.19 -9.49
C GLU A 46 -2.57 14.45 -10.12
N PRO A 47 -2.28 13.92 -11.32
CA PRO A 47 -3.13 13.01 -12.10
C PRO A 47 -3.21 11.60 -11.52
N ASP A 48 -4.29 10.89 -11.83
CA ASP A 48 -4.47 9.50 -11.43
C ASP A 48 -3.39 8.60 -12.01
N ILE A 49 -3.04 7.55 -11.26
CA ILE A 49 -2.17 6.46 -11.73
C ILE A 49 -2.89 5.12 -11.54
N GLU A 50 -2.48 4.12 -12.31
CA GLU A 50 -2.89 2.74 -12.07
C GLU A 50 -1.97 2.14 -11.01
N ALA A 51 -2.42 2.13 -9.76
CA ALA A 51 -1.60 1.77 -8.60
C ALA A 51 -1.14 0.30 -8.64
N ASP A 52 -1.99 -0.61 -9.10
CA ASP A 52 -1.66 -2.02 -9.28
C ASP A 52 -0.57 -2.21 -10.34
N ASP A 53 -0.68 -1.52 -11.47
CA ASP A 53 0.34 -1.55 -12.52
C ASP A 53 1.67 -0.99 -12.01
N LEU A 54 1.63 0.07 -11.22
CA LEU A 54 2.84 0.64 -10.61
C LEU A 54 3.48 -0.34 -9.62
N ALA A 55 2.69 -0.98 -8.77
CA ALA A 55 3.21 -1.97 -7.82
C ALA A 55 3.88 -3.14 -8.54
N LEU A 56 3.25 -3.65 -9.61
CA LEU A 56 3.83 -4.71 -10.44
C LEU A 56 5.12 -4.27 -11.13
N ALA A 57 5.13 -3.08 -11.74
CA ALA A 57 6.31 -2.53 -12.41
C ALA A 57 7.47 -2.34 -11.45
N LEU A 58 7.20 -1.86 -10.24
CA LEU A 58 8.22 -1.73 -9.19
C LEU A 58 8.76 -3.09 -8.77
N ALA A 59 7.88 -4.07 -8.58
CA ALA A 59 8.30 -5.42 -8.22
C ALA A 59 9.20 -6.03 -9.31
N GLU A 60 8.89 -5.82 -10.57
CA GLU A 60 9.72 -6.28 -11.69
C GLU A 60 11.05 -5.54 -11.75
N GLU A 61 11.05 -4.22 -11.64
CA GLU A 61 12.26 -3.40 -11.78
C GLU A 61 13.23 -3.59 -10.61
N THR A 62 12.70 -3.69 -9.37
CA THR A 62 13.53 -3.89 -8.17
C THR A 62 13.87 -5.35 -7.92
N GLY A 63 13.12 -6.29 -8.48
CA GLY A 63 13.24 -7.71 -8.19
C GLY A 63 12.74 -8.11 -6.80
N LYS A 64 11.99 -7.23 -6.12
CA LYS A 64 11.49 -7.40 -4.76
C LYS A 64 10.05 -6.95 -4.65
N PRO A 65 9.29 -7.42 -3.63
CA PRO A 65 7.92 -6.99 -3.43
C PRO A 65 7.80 -5.47 -3.32
N ALA A 66 6.69 -4.92 -3.80
CA ALA A 66 6.39 -3.50 -3.75
C ALA A 66 4.93 -3.28 -3.35
N LEU A 67 4.61 -2.07 -2.90
CA LEU A 67 3.29 -1.73 -2.41
C LEU A 67 2.99 -0.27 -2.73
N VAL A 68 1.75 -0.01 -3.16
CA VAL A 68 1.24 1.35 -3.37
C VAL A 68 -0.03 1.52 -2.53
N GLY A 69 -0.09 2.58 -1.74
CA GLY A 69 -1.27 2.95 -0.97
C GLY A 69 -1.90 4.22 -1.52
N PHE A 70 -3.19 4.17 -1.86
CA PHE A 70 -3.95 5.36 -2.24
C PHE A 70 -4.78 5.83 -1.05
N VAL A 71 -4.43 6.98 -0.50
CA VAL A 71 -5.12 7.58 0.64
C VAL A 71 -6.26 8.44 0.14
N MET A 72 -7.45 8.22 0.69
CA MET A 72 -8.67 8.94 0.34
C MET A 72 -9.15 9.75 1.54
N ASP A 73 -8.99 11.07 1.47
CA ASP A 73 -9.45 12.07 2.47
C ASP A 73 -9.00 11.77 3.92
N SER A 74 -7.85 11.11 4.08
CA SER A 74 -7.35 10.60 5.38
C SER A 74 -8.29 9.60 6.08
N ASP A 75 -9.32 9.12 5.39
CA ASP A 75 -10.35 8.23 5.96
C ASP A 75 -10.03 6.76 5.74
N CYS A 76 -9.50 6.42 4.58
CA CYS A 76 -9.18 5.04 4.23
C CYS A 76 -8.03 4.98 3.22
N VAL A 77 -7.49 3.78 3.01
CA VAL A 77 -6.39 3.56 2.07
C VAL A 77 -6.70 2.32 1.22
N VAL A 78 -6.58 2.45 -0.09
CA VAL A 78 -6.53 1.29 -1.00
C VAL A 78 -5.08 0.79 -1.02
N ILE A 79 -4.89 -0.48 -0.73
CA ILE A 79 -3.57 -1.13 -0.77
C ILE A 79 -3.48 -1.97 -2.04
N GLU A 80 -2.53 -1.65 -2.90
CA GLU A 80 -2.14 -2.46 -4.05
C GLU A 80 -0.74 -2.98 -3.80
N ALA A 81 -0.61 -4.28 -3.53
CA ALA A 81 0.68 -4.88 -3.26
C ALA A 81 0.99 -5.92 -4.32
N ALA A 82 2.26 -6.07 -4.66
CA ALA A 82 2.68 -6.96 -5.74
C ALA A 82 4.04 -7.58 -5.47
N ASP A 83 4.24 -8.75 -6.05
CA ASP A 83 5.55 -9.37 -6.19
C ASP A 83 5.61 -10.08 -7.54
N SER A 84 6.81 -10.46 -7.99
CA SER A 84 7.01 -11.06 -9.31
C SER A 84 6.50 -12.51 -9.40
N SER A 85 6.22 -13.17 -8.28
CA SER A 85 5.79 -14.57 -8.25
C SER A 85 4.29 -14.73 -8.18
N ASN A 86 3.59 -13.88 -7.43
CA ASN A 86 2.16 -14.01 -7.13
C ASN A 86 1.30 -12.92 -7.79
N GLY A 87 1.90 -11.93 -8.44
CA GLY A 87 1.18 -10.81 -9.05
C GLY A 87 0.73 -9.80 -8.02
N ALA A 88 -0.36 -9.09 -8.31
CA ALA A 88 -0.90 -8.03 -7.45
C ALA A 88 -2.13 -8.50 -6.67
N TRP A 89 -2.34 -7.92 -5.50
CA TRP A 89 -3.56 -8.10 -4.71
C TRP A 89 -4.01 -6.76 -4.14
N THR A 90 -5.32 -6.64 -3.89
CA THR A 90 -5.97 -5.41 -3.47
C THR A 90 -6.66 -5.60 -2.13
N ALA A 91 -6.38 -4.72 -1.19
CA ALA A 91 -7.03 -4.68 0.11
C ALA A 91 -7.25 -3.23 0.52
N CYS A 92 -7.86 -2.99 1.67
CA CYS A 92 -8.01 -1.64 2.18
C CYS A 92 -7.76 -1.55 3.68
N LEU A 93 -7.41 -0.35 4.12
CA LEU A 93 -7.42 0.04 5.53
C LEU A 93 -8.66 0.88 5.78
N SER A 94 -9.20 0.83 6.99
CA SER A 94 -10.48 1.44 7.35
C SER A 94 -11.63 0.91 6.50
N PRO A 95 -11.97 -0.39 6.62
CA PRO A 95 -12.93 -1.00 5.72
C PRO A 95 -14.35 -0.39 5.76
N LYS A 96 -14.79 0.12 6.90
CA LYS A 96 -16.10 0.80 6.99
C LYS A 96 -16.12 2.09 6.19
N ALA A 97 -15.07 2.91 6.28
CA ALA A 97 -14.94 4.12 5.50
C ALA A 97 -14.88 3.80 4.01
N MET A 98 -14.10 2.79 3.62
CA MET A 98 -14.02 2.35 2.22
C MET A 98 -15.37 1.88 1.70
N ALA A 99 -16.11 1.09 2.49
CA ALA A 99 -17.44 0.63 2.11
C ALA A 99 -18.40 1.81 1.85
N SER A 100 -18.30 2.88 2.64
CA SER A 100 -19.11 4.08 2.44
C SER A 100 -18.81 4.78 1.11
N TYR A 101 -17.53 4.90 0.74
CA TYR A 101 -17.14 5.46 -0.56
C TYR A 101 -17.67 4.63 -1.72
N LEU A 102 -17.51 3.31 -1.64
CA LEU A 102 -17.98 2.41 -2.71
C LEU A 102 -19.50 2.41 -2.84
N ALA A 103 -20.22 2.53 -1.72
CA ALA A 103 -21.68 2.54 -1.70
C ALA A 103 -22.26 3.76 -2.43
N GLU A 104 -21.56 4.90 -2.50
CA GLU A 104 -21.97 6.06 -3.25
C GLU A 104 -22.14 5.76 -4.75
N ASP A 105 -21.33 4.84 -5.26
CA ASP A 105 -21.37 4.38 -6.67
C ASP A 105 -22.14 3.06 -6.82
N GLY A 106 -22.84 2.60 -5.78
CA GLY A 106 -23.57 1.34 -5.80
C GLY A 106 -22.68 0.11 -5.79
N GLN A 107 -21.42 0.25 -5.37
CA GLN A 107 -20.44 -0.83 -5.34
C GLN A 107 -20.32 -1.41 -3.94
N ARG A 108 -19.86 -2.66 -3.87
CA ARG A 108 -19.70 -3.41 -2.61
C ARG A 108 -18.22 -3.67 -2.36
N LEU A 109 -17.82 -3.57 -1.10
CA LEU A 109 -16.43 -3.76 -0.68
C LEU A 109 -15.89 -5.12 -1.12
N GLU A 110 -16.64 -6.18 -0.92
CA GLU A 110 -16.23 -7.56 -1.22
C GLU A 110 -16.02 -7.84 -2.71
N ASP A 111 -16.51 -6.98 -3.60
CA ASP A 111 -16.31 -7.14 -5.04
C ASP A 111 -14.93 -6.61 -5.50
N PHE A 112 -14.26 -5.80 -4.68
CA PHE A 112 -13.01 -5.12 -5.04
C PHE A 112 -11.86 -5.42 -4.10
N MET A 113 -12.15 -5.78 -2.84
CA MET A 113 -11.15 -5.88 -1.78
C MET A 113 -11.13 -7.27 -1.16
N LEU A 114 -9.95 -7.74 -0.82
CA LEU A 114 -9.80 -8.91 0.05
C LEU A 114 -10.39 -8.61 1.43
N THR A 115 -10.89 -9.64 2.11
CA THR A 115 -11.28 -9.51 3.53
C THR A 115 -10.02 -9.22 4.38
N PRO A 116 -10.16 -8.66 5.59
CA PRO A 116 -9.02 -8.45 6.49
C PRO A 116 -8.18 -9.72 6.71
N GLU A 117 -8.82 -10.86 6.86
CA GLU A 117 -8.14 -12.15 7.05
C GLU A 117 -7.37 -12.57 5.80
N GLN A 118 -7.99 -12.47 4.64
CA GLN A 118 -7.34 -12.76 3.35
C GLN A 118 -6.18 -11.80 3.09
N ALA A 119 -6.39 -10.51 3.34
CA ALA A 119 -5.34 -9.48 3.19
C ALA A 119 -4.14 -9.78 4.10
N ALA A 120 -4.39 -10.18 5.35
CA ALA A 120 -3.33 -10.55 6.28
C ALA A 120 -2.53 -11.75 5.80
N GLU A 121 -3.19 -12.78 5.26
CA GLU A 121 -2.53 -13.96 4.69
C GLU A 121 -1.64 -13.58 3.51
N HIS A 122 -2.13 -12.75 2.61
CA HIS A 122 -1.34 -12.24 1.49
C HIS A 122 -0.16 -11.38 1.98
N ALA A 123 -0.37 -10.55 3.00
CA ALA A 123 0.68 -9.70 3.57
C ALA A 123 1.80 -10.54 4.23
N VAL A 124 1.46 -11.65 4.87
CA VAL A 124 2.47 -12.59 5.43
C VAL A 124 3.34 -13.15 4.30
N ILE A 125 2.75 -13.59 3.20
CA ILE A 125 3.50 -14.11 2.05
C ILE A 125 4.39 -13.00 1.46
N TRP A 126 3.82 -11.83 1.27
CA TRP A 126 4.53 -10.66 0.77
C TRP A 126 5.74 -10.31 1.65
N ALA A 127 5.56 -10.26 2.97
CA ALA A 127 6.62 -9.99 3.93
C ALA A 127 7.69 -11.09 3.92
N THR A 128 7.30 -12.35 3.79
CA THR A 128 8.24 -13.47 3.69
C THR A 128 9.17 -13.31 2.47
N LEU A 129 8.64 -12.83 1.35
CA LEU A 129 9.43 -12.55 0.16
C LEU A 129 10.41 -11.37 0.35
N THR A 130 10.18 -10.52 1.34
CA THR A 130 11.13 -9.46 1.73
C THR A 130 12.18 -9.93 2.73
N GLY A 131 12.09 -11.18 3.18
CA GLY A 131 12.97 -11.75 4.20
C GLY A 131 12.45 -11.60 5.64
N ASN A 132 11.23 -11.12 5.83
CA ASN A 132 10.64 -10.89 7.14
C ASN A 132 9.63 -11.97 7.48
N GLN A 133 9.67 -12.46 8.73
CA GLN A 133 8.67 -13.38 9.25
C GLN A 133 7.71 -12.60 10.14
N VAL A 134 6.41 -12.64 9.80
CA VAL A 134 5.37 -11.92 10.54
C VAL A 134 4.17 -12.85 10.78
N GLU A 135 3.37 -12.51 11.78
CA GLU A 135 2.20 -13.28 12.15
C GLU A 135 0.94 -12.76 11.47
N VAL A 136 0.01 -13.67 11.14
CA VAL A 136 -1.27 -13.30 10.49
C VAL A 136 -2.15 -12.47 11.41
N ALA A 137 -2.30 -12.88 12.68
CA ALA A 137 -3.27 -12.25 13.59
C ALA A 137 -3.05 -10.75 13.82
N PRO A 138 -1.83 -10.25 14.08
CA PRO A 138 -1.61 -8.80 14.22
C PRO A 138 -1.91 -8.04 12.93
N LEU A 139 -1.62 -8.61 11.76
CA LEU A 139 -1.93 -7.98 10.48
C LEU A 139 -3.42 -7.94 10.22
N ALA A 140 -4.15 -9.03 10.52
CA ALA A 140 -5.60 -9.05 10.40
C ALA A 140 -6.24 -7.96 11.27
N ASP A 141 -5.74 -7.75 12.48
CA ASP A 141 -6.20 -6.68 13.37
C ASP A 141 -6.01 -5.30 12.73
N ILE A 142 -4.86 -5.08 12.07
CA ILE A 142 -4.59 -3.80 11.38
C ILE A 142 -5.58 -3.59 10.23
N PHE A 143 -5.82 -4.61 9.40
CA PHE A 143 -6.75 -4.51 8.28
C PHE A 143 -8.21 -4.34 8.72
N GLN A 144 -8.56 -4.70 9.96
CA GLN A 144 -9.91 -4.52 10.50
C GLN A 144 -10.13 -3.15 11.15
N LYS A 145 -9.06 -2.44 11.51
CA LYS A 145 -9.15 -1.16 12.23
C LYS A 145 -9.69 -0.05 11.33
N GLU A 146 -10.46 0.85 11.97
CA GLU A 146 -10.79 2.13 11.36
C GLU A 146 -9.73 3.18 11.72
N ALA A 147 -9.55 4.16 10.84
CA ALA A 147 -8.62 5.25 11.07
C ALA A 147 -9.06 6.09 12.29
N ASP A 148 -8.10 6.46 13.13
CA ASP A 148 -8.33 7.31 14.31
C ASP A 148 -7.05 8.07 14.67
N PRO A 149 -6.92 9.35 14.28
CA PRO A 149 -7.86 10.06 13.40
C PRO A 149 -7.56 9.89 11.91
N PHE A 150 -6.32 9.47 11.52
CA PHE A 150 -5.86 9.52 10.14
C PHE A 150 -5.49 8.13 9.60
N ALA A 151 -5.95 7.84 8.38
CA ALA A 151 -5.62 6.58 7.71
C ALA A 151 -4.13 6.46 7.36
N GLU A 152 -3.42 7.58 7.19
CA GLU A 152 -1.97 7.59 6.97
C GLU A 152 -1.23 6.94 8.15
N ASP A 153 -1.68 7.19 9.38
CA ASP A 153 -1.07 6.58 10.57
C ASP A 153 -1.28 5.06 10.56
N LEU A 154 -2.45 4.62 10.13
CA LEU A 154 -2.77 3.20 10.01
C LEU A 154 -1.93 2.55 8.89
N PHE A 155 -1.68 3.27 7.81
CA PHE A 155 -0.80 2.83 6.72
C PHE A 155 0.61 2.56 7.24
N PHE A 156 1.20 3.49 8.00
CA PHE A 156 2.53 3.29 8.58
C PHE A 156 2.54 2.20 9.65
N THR A 157 1.43 2.01 10.37
CA THR A 157 1.26 0.88 11.28
C THR A 157 1.34 -0.45 10.52
N LEU A 158 0.72 -0.52 9.35
CA LEU A 158 0.81 -1.71 8.47
C LEU A 158 2.26 -1.98 8.06
N LEU A 159 3.00 -0.95 7.64
CA LEU A 159 4.41 -1.12 7.26
C LEU A 159 5.26 -1.64 8.42
N ARG A 160 5.03 -1.14 9.63
CA ARG A 160 5.69 -1.66 10.84
C ARG A 160 5.27 -3.10 11.13
N GLY A 161 4.00 -3.42 10.95
CA GLY A 161 3.48 -4.78 11.12
C GLY A 161 4.10 -5.79 10.16
N MET A 162 4.53 -5.33 8.99
CA MET A 162 5.26 -6.14 8.01
C MET A 162 6.79 -6.08 8.19
N SER A 163 7.26 -5.46 9.26
CA SER A 163 8.67 -5.33 9.64
C SER A 163 9.53 -4.53 8.64
N LEU A 164 8.94 -3.55 7.97
CA LEU A 164 9.67 -2.67 7.06
C LEU A 164 10.28 -1.45 7.77
N ALA A 165 9.81 -1.16 8.95
CA ALA A 165 10.26 0.01 9.71
C ALA A 165 10.69 -0.38 11.14
#